data_f033667d7847741c621af0de6735b9fa
#
_entry.id   f033667d7847741c621af0de6735b9fa
#
_cell.length_a   1.000
_cell.length_b   1.000
_cell.length_c   1.000
_cell.angle_alpha   90.00
_cell.angle_beta   90.00
_cell.angle_gamma   90.00
#
_symmetry.space_group_name_H-M   'P 1'
#
loop_
_entity.id
_entity.type
_entity.pdbx_description
1 polymer ?
#
loop_
_entity_poly.entity_id
_entity_poly.type
_entity_poly.pdbx_seq_one_letter_code
_entity_poly.pdbx_strand_id
1 'polypeptide(L)'
;MLLLTNNGEIARYYELPKNNIKRTYLVDLSGDYKNSYSHEMVSGIKFRGIKYRVLKSKLIKIKSQRFTLEITLSEGKNREIRNIAKYFNWSVLNLKRVSHGEYNLLSLKNSQLREEKISKNILNNVLNINE
;
A
#
# COMPACT_ATOMS: atom_id res chain seq x y z
N MET A 1 1.78 -9.48 -3.65
CA MET A 1 0.61 -9.40 -4.56
C MET A 1 0.99 -8.64 -5.82
N LEU A 2 0.67 -9.20 -6.95
CA LEU A 2 0.91 -8.61 -8.27
C LEU A 2 -0.37 -8.71 -9.09
N LEU A 3 -0.79 -7.61 -9.71
CA LEU A 3 -1.92 -7.58 -10.63
C LEU A 3 -1.40 -7.56 -12.07
N LEU A 4 -1.95 -8.43 -12.92
CA LEU A 4 -1.60 -8.52 -14.32
C LEU A 4 -2.83 -8.25 -15.17
N THR A 5 -2.65 -7.52 -16.26
CA THR A 5 -3.68 -7.29 -17.27
C THR A 5 -3.06 -7.17 -18.64
N ASN A 6 -3.79 -7.61 -19.68
CA ASN A 6 -3.40 -7.40 -21.07
C ASN A 6 -4.03 -6.13 -21.66
N ASN A 7 -4.78 -5.36 -20.86
CA ASN A 7 -5.39 -4.11 -21.29
C ASN A 7 -4.56 -2.95 -20.75
N GLY A 8 -3.85 -2.23 -21.63
CA GLY A 8 -2.98 -1.13 -21.24
C GLY A 8 -3.71 0.04 -20.60
N GLU A 9 -4.96 0.27 -20.95
CA GLU A 9 -5.76 1.36 -20.37
C GLU A 9 -6.13 1.07 -18.92
N ILE A 10 -6.45 -0.19 -18.61
CA ILE A 10 -6.72 -0.61 -17.24
C ILE A 10 -5.44 -0.51 -16.41
N ALA A 11 -4.30 -0.97 -16.94
CA ALA A 11 -3.01 -0.84 -16.27
C ALA A 11 -2.73 0.63 -15.96
N ARG A 12 -2.93 1.51 -16.92
CA ARG A 12 -2.72 2.95 -16.74
C ARG A 12 -3.64 3.54 -15.68
N TYR A 13 -4.90 3.11 -15.62
CA TYR A 13 -5.84 3.57 -14.58
C TYR A 13 -5.28 3.32 -13.18
N TYR A 14 -4.74 2.11 -12.94
CA TYR A 14 -4.17 1.76 -11.63
C TYR A 14 -2.84 2.47 -11.34
N GLU A 15 -2.12 2.89 -12.37
CA GLU A 15 -0.82 3.55 -12.22
C GLU A 15 -0.92 5.06 -12.01
N LEU A 16 -2.00 5.70 -12.49
CA LEU A 16 -2.13 7.16 -12.41
C LEU A 16 -2.40 7.62 -10.98
N PRO A 17 -1.57 8.55 -10.44
CA PRO A 17 -1.76 9.06 -9.08
C PRO A 17 -3.11 9.74 -8.87
N LYS A 18 -3.66 10.40 -9.89
CA LYS A 18 -4.95 11.09 -9.78
C LYS A 18 -6.14 10.17 -9.46
N ASN A 19 -6.01 8.88 -9.70
CA ASN A 19 -7.06 7.92 -9.44
C ASN A 19 -7.09 7.45 -7.98
N ASN A 20 -6.09 7.82 -7.18
CA ASN A 20 -6.03 7.54 -5.74
C ASN A 20 -6.31 6.08 -5.40
N ILE A 21 -5.74 5.17 -6.18
CA ILE A 21 -5.93 3.73 -5.96
C ILE A 21 -5.28 3.35 -4.62
N LYS A 22 -6.09 2.80 -3.72
CA LYS A 22 -5.61 2.40 -2.39
C LYS A 22 -4.82 1.10 -2.49
N ARG A 23 -3.71 1.05 -1.77
CA ARG A 23 -2.87 -0.14 -1.64
C ARG A 23 -2.64 -0.40 -0.17
N THR A 24 -2.84 -1.64 0.25
CA THR A 24 -2.63 -2.04 1.64
C THR A 24 -1.48 -3.03 1.73
N TYR A 25 -0.64 -2.81 2.71
CA TYR A 25 0.55 -3.62 2.96
C TYR A 25 0.53 -4.16 4.38
N LEU A 26 0.99 -5.40 4.53
CA LEU A 26 1.40 -5.93 5.83
C LEU A 26 2.91 -5.81 5.92
N VAL A 27 3.38 -5.16 6.97
CA VAL A 27 4.80 -4.85 7.14
C VAL A 27 5.27 -5.37 8.49
N ASP A 28 6.21 -6.30 8.47
CA ASP A 28 6.88 -6.76 9.68
C ASP A 28 8.12 -5.90 9.90
N LEU A 29 8.22 -5.33 11.09
CA LEU A 29 9.21 -4.32 11.43
C LEU A 29 9.91 -4.69 12.74
N SER A 30 11.13 -4.19 12.92
CA SER A 30 11.80 -4.21 14.20
C SER A 30 12.23 -2.81 14.60
N GLY A 31 12.14 -2.51 15.90
CA GLY A 31 12.44 -1.21 16.46
C GLY A 31 11.45 -0.85 17.55
N ASP A 32 11.50 0.40 17.99
CA ASP A 32 10.59 0.90 19.00
C ASP A 32 9.31 1.40 18.34
N TYR A 33 8.17 0.93 18.85
CA TYR A 33 6.87 1.40 18.39
C TYR A 33 6.16 2.18 19.48
N LYS A 34 5.59 3.33 19.11
CA LYS A 34 4.72 4.14 19.97
C LYS A 34 3.39 4.39 19.28
N ASN A 35 2.30 4.39 20.03
CA ASN A 35 0.96 4.62 19.47
C ASN A 35 0.85 5.94 18.71
N SER A 36 1.60 6.97 19.11
CA SER A 36 1.63 8.26 18.42
C SER A 36 2.19 8.18 17.01
N TYR A 37 2.97 7.16 16.67
CA TYR A 37 3.58 7.05 15.35
C TYR A 37 2.56 6.82 14.23
N SER A 38 1.49 6.07 14.51
CA SER A 38 0.39 5.92 13.54
C SER A 38 -0.23 7.28 13.22
N HIS A 39 -0.44 8.12 14.23
CA HIS A 39 -0.98 9.46 14.04
C HIS A 39 -0.03 10.34 13.21
N GLU A 40 1.28 10.26 13.50
CA GLU A 40 2.28 11.01 12.72
C GLU A 40 2.28 10.59 11.25
N MET A 41 2.20 9.29 10.97
CA MET A 41 2.16 8.79 9.59
C MET A 41 0.94 9.30 8.82
N VAL A 42 -0.21 9.37 9.48
CA VAL A 42 -1.45 9.87 8.84
C VAL A 42 -1.39 11.38 8.65
N SER A 43 -0.79 12.10 9.59
CA SER A 43 -0.60 13.55 9.48
C SER A 43 0.43 13.93 8.43
N GLY A 44 1.38 13.05 8.17
CA GLY A 44 2.46 13.27 7.21
C GLY A 44 3.80 13.45 7.89
N ILE A 45 4.82 12.84 7.32
CA ILE A 45 6.21 12.96 7.77
C ILE A 45 7.07 13.48 6.63
N LYS A 46 8.19 14.09 6.95
CA LYS A 46 9.16 14.56 5.96
C LYS A 46 10.49 13.86 6.19
N PHE A 47 10.98 13.17 5.17
CA PHE A 47 12.23 12.45 5.21
C PHE A 47 13.07 12.77 3.98
N ARG A 48 14.26 13.31 4.20
CA ARG A 48 15.19 13.70 3.11
C ARG A 48 14.53 14.62 2.08
N GLY A 49 13.72 15.58 2.55
CA GLY A 49 13.05 16.56 1.70
C GLY A 49 11.76 16.07 1.04
N ILE A 50 11.41 14.80 1.20
CA ILE A 50 10.20 14.24 0.59
C ILE A 50 9.15 14.03 1.67
N LYS A 51 7.92 14.49 1.39
CA LYS A 51 6.79 14.31 2.30
C LYS A 51 6.09 12.98 2.00
N TYR A 52 5.89 12.18 3.04
CA TYR A 52 5.17 10.91 2.97
C TYR A 52 3.95 10.97 3.87
N ARG A 53 2.86 10.38 3.40
CA ARG A 53 1.62 10.36 4.15
C ARG A 53 0.86 9.07 3.86
N VAL A 54 0.41 8.38 4.91
CA VAL A 54 -0.42 7.19 4.76
C VAL A 54 -1.88 7.55 5.04
N LEU A 55 -2.79 6.79 4.46
CA LEU A 55 -4.23 6.94 4.74
C LEU A 55 -4.59 6.32 6.07
N LYS A 56 -3.98 5.18 6.40
CA LYS A 56 -4.28 4.43 7.61
C LYS A 56 -3.08 3.60 8.02
N SER A 57 -2.87 3.50 9.33
CA SER A 57 -1.88 2.61 9.90
C SER A 57 -2.50 1.92 11.11
N LYS A 58 -2.45 0.58 11.12
CA LYS A 58 -3.02 -0.22 12.19
C LYS A 58 -1.99 -1.19 12.72
N LEU A 59 -1.81 -1.22 14.03
CA LEU A 59 -0.97 -2.21 14.69
C LEU A 59 -1.71 -3.54 14.74
N ILE A 60 -1.15 -4.56 14.11
CA ILE A 60 -1.74 -5.90 14.07
C ILE A 60 -1.25 -6.73 15.26
N LYS A 61 0.05 -6.73 15.51
CA LYS A 61 0.65 -7.43 16.64
C LYS A 61 1.95 -6.78 17.04
N ILE A 62 2.33 -6.95 18.31
CA ILE A 62 3.60 -6.49 18.82
C ILE A 62 4.13 -7.51 19.83
N LYS A 63 5.40 -7.84 19.74
CA LYS A 63 6.09 -8.71 20.68
C LYS A 63 7.52 -8.26 20.81
N SER A 64 7.89 -7.75 22.00
CA SER A 64 9.21 -7.17 22.22
C SER A 64 9.46 -6.01 21.25
N GLN A 65 10.56 -5.99 20.51
CA GLN A 65 10.88 -4.95 19.53
C GLN A 65 10.45 -5.32 18.11
N ARG A 66 9.61 -6.34 17.96
CA ARG A 66 9.06 -6.72 16.65
C ARG A 66 7.57 -6.45 16.62
N PHE A 67 7.09 -5.87 15.52
CA PHE A 67 5.69 -5.54 15.37
C PHE A 67 5.29 -5.61 13.90
N THR A 68 3.99 -5.78 13.67
CA THR A 68 3.40 -5.81 12.33
C THR A 68 2.40 -4.69 12.20
N LEU A 69 2.55 -3.88 11.15
CA LEU A 69 1.59 -2.83 10.80
C LEU A 69 0.86 -3.18 9.51
N GLU A 70 -0.43 -2.84 9.48
CA GLU A 70 -1.20 -2.80 8.24
C GLU A 70 -1.25 -1.34 7.80
N ILE A 71 -0.64 -1.02 6.67
CA ILE A 71 -0.51 0.35 6.18
C ILE A 71 -1.23 0.48 4.85
N THR A 72 -2.13 1.46 4.75
CA THR A 72 -2.86 1.76 3.52
C THR A 72 -2.38 3.09 2.95
N LEU A 73 -2.01 3.07 1.68
CA LEU A 73 -1.53 4.22 0.92
C LEU A 73 -2.44 4.50 -0.27
N SER A 74 -2.58 5.77 -0.65
CA SER A 74 -3.17 6.15 -1.93
C SER A 74 -2.15 6.73 -2.89
N GLU A 75 -0.97 7.06 -2.41
CA GLU A 75 0.17 7.51 -3.22
C GLU A 75 1.15 6.37 -3.45
N GLY A 76 1.95 6.46 -4.50
CA GLY A 76 2.91 5.42 -4.84
C GLY A 76 4.32 5.97 -5.00
N LYS A 77 4.80 6.74 -4.02
CA LYS A 77 6.15 7.29 -4.06
C LYS A 77 7.17 6.16 -3.95
N ASN A 78 8.32 6.35 -4.60
CA ASN A 78 9.37 5.34 -4.63
C ASN A 78 9.77 4.91 -3.22
N ARG A 79 9.72 3.60 -2.94
CA ARG A 79 10.13 2.99 -1.68
C ARG A 79 9.49 3.65 -0.45
N GLU A 80 8.25 4.09 -0.56
CA GLU A 80 7.60 4.91 0.46
C GLU A 80 7.60 4.27 1.84
N ILE A 81 7.15 3.01 1.96
CA ILE A 81 7.10 2.33 3.26
C ILE A 81 8.48 2.15 3.85
N ARG A 82 9.49 1.85 3.02
CA ARG A 82 10.87 1.70 3.48
C ARG A 82 11.46 3.03 3.97
N ASN A 83 11.10 4.13 3.33
CA ASN A 83 11.55 5.46 3.76
C ASN A 83 10.84 5.91 5.04
N ILE A 84 9.56 5.59 5.18
CA ILE A 84 8.82 5.82 6.43
C ILE A 84 9.48 5.04 7.57
N ALA A 85 9.82 3.78 7.34
CA ALA A 85 10.51 2.97 8.34
C ALA A 85 11.84 3.60 8.76
N LYS A 86 12.62 4.10 7.82
CA LYS A 86 13.90 4.78 8.13
C LYS A 86 13.68 6.03 8.97
N TYR A 87 12.61 6.77 8.72
CA TYR A 87 12.28 7.96 9.52
C TYR A 87 12.10 7.60 11.00
N PHE A 88 11.45 6.48 11.30
CA PHE A 88 11.23 6.01 12.66
C PHE A 88 12.37 5.12 13.21
N ASN A 89 13.44 4.93 12.46
CA ASN A 89 14.55 4.03 12.80
C ASN A 89 14.10 2.57 12.92
N TRP A 90 13.16 2.16 12.12
CA TRP A 90 12.71 0.78 12.04
C TRP A 90 13.45 0.02 10.93
N SER A 91 13.64 -1.27 11.15
CA SER A 91 14.12 -2.19 10.10
C SER A 91 12.94 -2.95 9.52
N VAL A 92 12.83 -2.98 8.19
CA VAL A 92 11.79 -3.75 7.51
C VAL A 92 12.25 -5.20 7.41
N LEU A 93 11.51 -6.10 8.08
CA LEU A 93 11.80 -7.54 8.08
C LEU A 93 11.06 -8.24 6.94
N ASN A 94 9.83 -7.83 6.67
CA ASN A 94 9.03 -8.37 5.59
C ASN A 94 8.02 -7.32 5.13
N LEU A 95 7.76 -7.27 3.84
CA LEU A 95 6.83 -6.30 3.23
C LEU A 95 5.99 -7.03 2.19
N LYS A 96 4.68 -7.06 2.39
CA LYS A 96 3.77 -7.77 1.52
C LYS A 96 2.56 -6.90 1.17
N ARG A 97 2.35 -6.66 -0.13
CA ARG A 97 1.14 -5.98 -0.58
C ARG A 97 -0.02 -6.98 -0.56
N VAL A 98 -1.07 -6.68 0.20
CA VAL A 98 -2.22 -7.56 0.38
C VAL A 98 -3.47 -7.08 -0.34
N SER A 99 -3.51 -5.81 -0.73
CA SER A 99 -4.60 -5.32 -1.58
C SER A 99 -4.11 -4.23 -2.53
N HIS A 100 -4.79 -4.11 -3.67
CA HIS A 100 -4.53 -3.10 -4.68
C HIS A 100 -5.88 -2.71 -5.29
N GLY A 101 -6.36 -1.50 -4.92
CA GLY A 101 -7.72 -1.09 -5.24
C GLY A 101 -8.72 -2.00 -4.56
N GLU A 102 -9.63 -2.58 -5.32
CA GLU A 102 -10.64 -3.51 -4.78
C GLU A 102 -10.17 -4.97 -4.76
N TYR A 103 -8.97 -5.26 -5.26
CA TYR A 103 -8.40 -6.61 -5.27
C TYR A 103 -7.58 -6.85 -4.01
N ASN A 104 -7.71 -8.05 -3.44
CA ASN A 104 -6.99 -8.42 -2.23
C ASN A 104 -6.49 -9.85 -2.28
N LEU A 105 -5.64 -10.22 -1.33
CA LEU A 105 -4.93 -11.50 -1.31
C LEU A 105 -5.59 -12.53 -0.38
N LEU A 106 -6.88 -12.41 -0.10
CA LEU A 106 -7.54 -13.18 0.96
C LEU A 106 -7.40 -14.70 0.83
N SER A 107 -7.45 -15.26 -0.37
CA SER A 107 -7.45 -16.70 -0.57
C SER A 107 -6.33 -17.22 -1.45
N LEU A 108 -5.38 -16.37 -1.86
CA LEU A 108 -4.26 -16.79 -2.69
C LEU A 108 -3.07 -17.23 -1.83
N LYS A 109 -2.54 -18.41 -2.14
CA LYS A 109 -1.24 -18.86 -1.62
C LYS A 109 -0.13 -18.34 -2.54
N ASN A 110 1.11 -18.41 -2.07
CA ASN A 110 2.26 -18.07 -2.90
C ASN A 110 2.25 -18.91 -4.19
N SER A 111 2.56 -18.28 -5.31
CA SER A 111 2.61 -18.89 -6.64
C SER A 111 1.25 -19.27 -7.24
N GLN A 112 0.14 -18.83 -6.65
CA GLN A 112 -1.19 -19.04 -7.24
C GLN A 112 -1.61 -17.81 -8.04
N LEU A 113 -2.43 -18.03 -9.06
CA LEU A 113 -3.07 -17.00 -9.86
C LEU A 113 -4.57 -17.05 -9.65
N ARG A 114 -5.21 -15.88 -9.68
CA ARG A 114 -6.65 -15.75 -9.63
C ARG A 114 -7.08 -14.71 -10.67
N GLU A 115 -8.09 -15.08 -11.46
CA GLU A 115 -8.72 -14.13 -12.37
C GLU A 115 -9.83 -13.37 -11.65
N GLU A 116 -9.91 -12.08 -11.89
CA GLU A 116 -10.92 -11.22 -11.33
C GLU A 116 -11.59 -10.41 -12.42
N LYS A 117 -12.91 -10.25 -12.30
CA LYS A 117 -13.66 -9.38 -13.19
C LYS A 117 -13.42 -7.93 -12.78
N ILE A 118 -13.24 -7.08 -13.78
CA ILE A 118 -13.13 -5.65 -13.55
C ILE A 118 -14.51 -5.11 -13.19
N SER A 119 -14.61 -4.31 -12.13
CA SER A 119 -15.87 -3.72 -11.74
C SER A 119 -16.38 -2.72 -12.80
N LYS A 120 -17.69 -2.54 -12.87
CA LYS A 120 -18.30 -1.58 -13.81
C LYS A 120 -17.81 -0.16 -13.56
N ASN A 121 -17.59 0.22 -12.30
CA ASN A 121 -17.12 1.55 -11.95
C ASN A 121 -15.73 1.81 -12.55
N ILE A 122 -14.82 0.85 -12.45
CA ILE A 122 -13.47 0.98 -13.00
C ILE A 122 -13.53 1.01 -14.52
N LEU A 123 -14.30 0.13 -15.15
CA LEU A 123 -14.46 0.14 -16.60
C LEU A 123 -15.02 1.47 -17.09
N ASN A 124 -16.04 2.01 -16.45
CA ASN A 124 -16.63 3.29 -16.81
C ASN A 124 -15.62 4.43 -16.68
N ASN A 125 -14.81 4.43 -15.62
CA ASN A 125 -13.77 5.44 -15.42
C ASN A 125 -12.69 5.35 -16.50
N VAL A 126 -12.29 4.16 -16.89
CA VAL A 126 -11.33 3.95 -17.97
C VAL A 126 -11.87 4.44 -19.30
N LEU A 127 -13.14 4.12 -19.62
CA LEU A 127 -13.79 4.58 -20.84
C LEU A 127 -13.91 6.11 -20.88
N ASN A 128 -14.24 6.75 -19.77
CA ASN A 128 -14.34 8.20 -19.69
C ASN A 128 -12.99 8.90 -19.88
N ILE A 129 -11.90 8.26 -19.50
CA ILE A 129 -10.55 8.81 -19.73
C ILE A 129 -10.21 8.87 -21.23
N ASN A 130 -10.82 7.99 -22.03
CA ASN A 130 -10.52 7.88 -23.46
C ASN A 130 -11.48 8.67 -24.36
N GLU A 131 -12.49 9.23 -23.79
CA GLU A 131 -13.36 10.19 -24.48
C GLU A 131 -12.73 11.59 -24.41
#